data_acfab18364168924eff7e62d5f8da9bf
#
_entry.id   acfab18364168924eff7e62d5f8da9bf
#
_cell.length_a   1.000
_cell.length_b   1.000
_cell.length_c   1.000
_cell.angle_alpha   90.00
_cell.angle_beta   90.00
_cell.angle_gamma   90.00
#
_symmetry.space_group_name_H-M   'P 1'
#
loop_
_entity.id
_entity.type
_entity.pdbx_description
1 polymer ?
#
loop_
_entity_poly.entity_id
_entity_poly.type
_entity_poly.pdbx_seq_one_letter_code
_entity_poly.pdbx_strand_id
1 'polypeptide(L)'
;MFNSVMQMLSATSMIILLIFLPIQPNYHNSLYGDVSEVSRSRAAMPTINDPNLKVDTIFRGLNFPTSMAFLAPNDILVLEKNDGTVQRIVNGRIEAEPLINISVANKGERGMLGIATANNSTTHTIYVFLYYTQSGERITGDDVIAGIQPSGNRLYRYELVNSKLVNPKLLLTLPTSPKTPNHNGGKMTIGPDQNIYLVVGDADKFYNEYFDHLPLATRAQNINNNKNPDGAGGILRLTQDGKPVLNGIFSNNDYPLDLYYAYGIRNSFGLAFDPLTGKLWDTENGPDYGDEINLVEPGFNSGWGKVQGIWYNNGSRQGPAIQHLSDLNKDNILVNLSGKGHYRTPEFIWNETVAPTGLAFLNSTKMGKQYENDMFVGDFKNGNLYHFKLNTSRTSLSLHGQIADRIASSPKDIQDQILGRGFGGITDVKIAPDGSLYIVSNQSGTGTIYRISLK
;
A
#
# COMPACT_ATOMS: atom_id res chain seq x y z
N MET A 1 53.30 -63.64 -4.54
CA MET A 1 53.07 -64.98 -5.02
C MET A 1 51.61 -65.10 -5.43
N PHE A 2 51.49 -65.43 -6.71
CA PHE A 2 50.27 -66.02 -7.38
C PHE A 2 48.95 -65.33 -7.27
N ASN A 3 48.55 -64.65 -8.32
CA ASN A 3 47.90 -65.09 -9.59
C ASN A 3 46.45 -65.57 -9.45
N SER A 4 45.63 -64.83 -10.11
CA SER A 4 44.76 -65.03 -11.28
C SER A 4 43.42 -65.78 -10.93
N VAL A 5 42.30 -65.59 -11.50
CA VAL A 5 41.85 -65.39 -12.90
C VAL A 5 40.36 -65.04 -12.92
N MET A 6 40.06 -64.10 -13.76
CA MET A 6 38.82 -63.89 -14.54
C MET A 6 37.68 -64.92 -14.42
N GLN A 7 36.42 -64.46 -14.31
CA GLN A 7 35.44 -64.69 -15.36
C GLN A 7 34.24 -63.71 -15.30
N MET A 8 33.85 -63.27 -16.45
CA MET A 8 32.69 -62.43 -16.80
C MET A 8 31.39 -63.10 -16.45
N LEU A 9 30.41 -62.29 -16.02
CA LEU A 9 29.04 -62.44 -16.42
C LEU A 9 28.34 -61.08 -16.40
N SER A 10 27.79 -60.73 -17.56
CA SER A 10 27.00 -59.57 -17.87
C SER A 10 25.67 -59.55 -17.12
N ALA A 11 25.31 -58.47 -16.49
CA ALA A 11 23.94 -58.14 -16.20
C ALA A 11 23.74 -56.63 -16.35
N THR A 12 22.95 -56.30 -17.33
CA THR A 12 22.48 -54.97 -17.70
C THR A 12 21.71 -54.38 -16.52
N SER A 13 22.32 -53.41 -15.82
CA SER A 13 21.63 -52.59 -14.83
C SER A 13 21.20 -51.27 -15.49
N MET A 14 19.91 -51.19 -15.70
CA MET A 14 19.17 -50.02 -16.15
C MET A 14 19.32 -48.94 -15.07
N ILE A 15 20.17 -47.94 -15.30
CA ILE A 15 20.28 -46.76 -14.46
C ILE A 15 19.06 -45.89 -14.75
N ILE A 16 18.07 -45.90 -13.85
CA ILE A 16 17.01 -44.91 -13.80
C ILE A 16 17.63 -43.63 -13.27
N LEU A 17 17.93 -42.71 -14.19
CA LEU A 17 18.32 -41.34 -13.86
C LEU A 17 17.08 -40.60 -13.38
N LEU A 18 16.86 -40.59 -12.08
CA LEU A 18 15.88 -39.69 -11.44
C LEU A 18 16.46 -38.27 -11.56
N ILE A 19 16.00 -37.56 -12.58
CA ILE A 19 16.21 -36.12 -12.70
C ILE A 19 15.37 -35.49 -11.58
N PHE A 20 16.00 -35.15 -10.47
CA PHE A 20 15.47 -34.19 -9.54
C PHE A 20 15.48 -32.82 -10.22
N LEU A 21 14.40 -32.47 -10.90
CA LEU A 21 14.10 -31.09 -11.20
C LEU A 21 13.84 -30.41 -9.85
N PRO A 22 14.56 -29.34 -9.51
CA PRO A 22 14.19 -28.55 -8.35
C PRO A 22 12.76 -28.05 -8.59
N ILE A 23 11.86 -28.41 -7.69
CA ILE A 23 10.55 -27.77 -7.61
C ILE A 23 10.85 -26.31 -7.27
N GLN A 24 10.86 -25.48 -8.30
CA GLN A 24 10.83 -24.03 -8.11
C GLN A 24 9.53 -23.75 -7.39
N PRO A 25 9.53 -23.07 -6.23
CA PRO A 25 8.30 -22.56 -5.68
C PRO A 25 7.71 -21.65 -6.73
N ASN A 26 6.49 -21.93 -7.16
CA ASN A 26 5.73 -21.04 -8.02
C ASN A 26 5.60 -19.72 -7.28
N TYR A 27 6.50 -18.79 -7.59
CA TYR A 27 6.27 -17.39 -7.29
C TYR A 27 5.02 -17.00 -8.07
N HIS A 28 3.89 -16.95 -7.41
CA HIS A 28 2.75 -16.29 -7.96
C HIS A 28 3.21 -14.88 -8.30
N ASN A 29 3.36 -14.61 -9.58
CA ASN A 29 3.37 -13.28 -10.13
C ASN A 29 2.02 -12.64 -9.78
N SER A 30 1.89 -12.21 -8.55
CA SER A 30 0.76 -11.43 -8.12
C SER A 30 0.84 -10.10 -8.84
N LEU A 31 -0.08 -9.89 -9.75
CA LEU A 31 -0.55 -8.64 -10.31
C LEU A 31 -0.02 -8.15 -11.67
N TYR A 32 1.02 -8.75 -12.27
CA TYR A 32 1.42 -8.36 -13.64
C TYR A 32 1.56 -9.59 -14.53
N GLY A 33 0.44 -10.06 -15.09
CA GLY A 33 0.43 -11.04 -16.17
C GLY A 33 1.01 -10.45 -17.47
N ASP A 34 1.82 -11.24 -18.19
CA ASP A 34 2.26 -10.92 -19.56
C ASP A 34 1.05 -10.57 -20.44
N VAL A 35 1.04 -9.34 -20.93
CA VAL A 35 -0.03 -8.82 -21.78
C VAL A 35 0.27 -9.25 -23.21
N SER A 36 -0.32 -10.39 -23.64
CA SER A 36 -0.51 -10.66 -25.07
C SER A 36 -1.50 -9.64 -25.64
N GLU A 37 -1.23 -9.13 -26.83
CA GLU A 37 -2.04 -8.16 -27.57
C GLU A 37 -3.54 -8.49 -27.53
N VAL A 38 -4.27 -7.82 -26.65
CA VAL A 38 -5.73 -7.82 -26.68
C VAL A 38 -6.18 -6.54 -27.36
N SER A 39 -6.95 -6.70 -28.42
CA SER A 39 -7.61 -5.66 -29.19
C SER A 39 -8.11 -4.53 -28.28
N ARG A 40 -7.79 -3.26 -28.63
CA ARG A 40 -8.27 -2.04 -27.97
C ARG A 40 -9.80 -1.92 -28.09
N SER A 41 -10.54 -2.74 -27.33
CA SER A 41 -11.94 -2.46 -27.10
C SER A 41 -12.02 -1.22 -26.19
N ARG A 42 -12.88 -0.28 -26.58
CA ARG A 42 -13.18 0.92 -25.76
C ARG A 42 -13.64 0.40 -24.40
N ALA A 43 -12.81 0.54 -23.36
CA ALA A 43 -13.16 0.08 -22.03
C ALA A 43 -14.53 0.64 -21.64
N ALA A 44 -15.42 -0.23 -21.17
CA ALA A 44 -16.73 0.19 -20.71
C ALA A 44 -16.58 1.23 -19.59
N MET A 45 -17.46 2.22 -19.56
CA MET A 45 -17.49 3.20 -18.47
C MET A 45 -17.85 2.50 -17.15
N PRO A 46 -17.21 2.90 -16.04
CA PRO A 46 -17.62 2.42 -14.72
C PRO A 46 -19.11 2.70 -14.46
N THR A 47 -19.74 1.84 -13.68
CA THR A 47 -21.13 1.98 -13.26
C THR A 47 -21.22 2.32 -11.77
N ILE A 48 -22.22 3.12 -11.41
CA ILE A 48 -22.56 3.47 -10.01
C ILE A 48 -23.95 2.94 -9.71
N ASN A 49 -24.10 2.32 -8.54
CA ASN A 49 -25.35 1.70 -8.11
C ASN A 49 -26.41 2.74 -7.65
N ASP A 50 -25.99 3.96 -7.25
CA ASP A 50 -26.93 5.04 -6.93
C ASP A 50 -27.34 5.76 -8.22
N PRO A 51 -28.64 5.75 -8.60
CA PRO A 51 -29.13 6.39 -9.81
C PRO A 51 -29.02 7.92 -9.82
N ASN A 52 -28.80 8.56 -8.67
CA ASN A 52 -28.62 10.01 -8.56
C ASN A 52 -27.17 10.44 -8.81
N LEU A 53 -26.24 9.48 -8.84
CA LEU A 53 -24.83 9.74 -9.08
C LEU A 53 -24.43 9.48 -10.53
N LYS A 54 -23.37 10.13 -10.96
CA LYS A 54 -22.70 9.89 -12.24
C LYS A 54 -21.18 9.79 -12.07
N VAL A 55 -20.54 9.17 -13.05
CA VAL A 55 -19.07 9.12 -13.19
C VAL A 55 -18.68 9.96 -14.38
N ASP A 56 -17.87 10.97 -14.16
CA ASP A 56 -17.24 11.76 -15.22
C ASP A 56 -15.79 11.31 -15.41
N THR A 57 -15.33 11.11 -16.65
CA THR A 57 -13.91 10.94 -16.96
C THR A 57 -13.26 12.32 -17.00
N ILE A 58 -12.29 12.56 -16.13
CA ILE A 58 -11.54 13.83 -16.07
C ILE A 58 -10.34 13.80 -16.98
N PHE A 59 -9.58 12.68 -16.95
CA PHE A 59 -8.43 12.48 -17.81
C PHE A 59 -8.19 10.99 -18.07
N ARG A 60 -7.66 10.67 -19.26
CA ARG A 60 -7.23 9.31 -19.64
C ARG A 60 -5.91 9.35 -20.40
N GLY A 61 -5.08 8.35 -20.18
CA GLY A 61 -3.80 8.19 -20.90
C GLY A 61 -2.57 8.34 -20.01
N LEU A 62 -2.73 8.26 -18.68
CA LEU A 62 -1.60 8.19 -17.75
C LEU A 62 -0.90 6.82 -17.85
N ASN A 63 0.40 6.79 -17.59
CA ASN A 63 1.19 5.57 -17.58
C ASN A 63 1.36 5.03 -16.15
N PHE A 64 0.68 3.93 -15.81
CA PHE A 64 0.71 3.28 -14.49
C PHE A 64 0.59 4.28 -13.31
N PRO A 65 -0.51 5.07 -13.20
CA PRO A 65 -0.63 6.03 -12.12
C PRO A 65 -0.80 5.34 -10.77
N THR A 66 -0.19 5.90 -9.71
CA THR A 66 -0.25 5.34 -8.35
C THR A 66 -1.01 6.21 -7.37
N SER A 67 -0.75 7.50 -7.35
CA SER A 67 -1.33 8.41 -6.35
C SER A 67 -1.50 9.80 -6.92
N MET A 68 -2.43 10.57 -6.33
CA MET A 68 -2.69 11.95 -6.72
C MET A 68 -2.73 12.88 -5.51
N ALA A 69 -2.50 14.17 -5.77
CA ALA A 69 -2.71 15.27 -4.83
C ALA A 69 -3.36 16.46 -5.56
N PHE A 70 -4.03 17.32 -4.82
CA PHE A 70 -4.66 18.50 -5.37
C PHE A 70 -3.91 19.78 -4.98
N LEU A 71 -3.73 20.69 -5.94
CA LEU A 71 -3.34 22.07 -5.70
C LEU A 71 -4.55 23.00 -5.62
N ALA A 72 -5.61 22.66 -6.39
CA ALA A 72 -6.92 23.32 -6.42
C ALA A 72 -7.96 22.31 -6.92
N PRO A 73 -9.28 22.60 -6.92
CA PRO A 73 -10.31 21.66 -7.31
C PRO A 73 -10.13 20.97 -8.67
N ASN A 74 -9.59 21.69 -9.66
CA ASN A 74 -9.32 21.16 -11.00
C ASN A 74 -7.83 21.19 -11.37
N ASP A 75 -6.95 21.19 -10.38
CA ASP A 75 -5.51 21.23 -10.53
C ASP A 75 -4.91 20.05 -9.75
N ILE A 76 -4.55 19.00 -10.48
CA ILE A 76 -4.24 17.69 -9.98
C ILE A 76 -2.78 17.35 -10.30
N LEU A 77 -2.04 16.96 -9.30
CA LEU A 77 -0.75 16.29 -9.44
C LEU A 77 -0.98 14.78 -9.41
N VAL A 78 -0.41 14.05 -10.37
CA VAL A 78 -0.53 12.59 -10.43
C VAL A 78 0.83 11.97 -10.73
N LEU A 79 1.11 10.86 -10.06
CA LEU A 79 2.35 10.11 -10.21
C LEU A 79 2.23 9.07 -11.32
N GLU A 80 3.25 8.97 -12.18
CA GLU A 80 3.42 7.84 -13.08
C GLU A 80 4.55 6.94 -12.54
N LYS A 81 4.15 5.73 -12.13
CA LYS A 81 4.97 4.82 -11.32
C LYS A 81 6.29 4.46 -11.98
N ASN A 82 6.21 4.03 -13.23
CA ASN A 82 7.34 3.45 -13.95
C ASN A 82 8.28 4.51 -14.52
N ASP A 83 7.72 5.66 -14.92
CA ASP A 83 8.46 6.74 -15.55
C ASP A 83 9.14 7.67 -14.53
N GLY A 84 8.73 7.58 -13.26
CA GLY A 84 9.26 8.45 -12.21
C GLY A 84 8.83 9.91 -12.38
N THR A 85 7.70 10.18 -13.04
CA THR A 85 7.21 11.51 -13.35
C THR A 85 6.10 11.97 -12.41
N VAL A 86 6.02 13.27 -12.20
CA VAL A 86 4.86 13.94 -11.61
C VAL A 86 4.21 14.77 -12.71
N GLN A 87 3.04 14.32 -13.15
CA GLN A 87 2.24 15.03 -14.14
C GLN A 87 1.31 16.04 -13.44
N ARG A 88 1.01 17.14 -14.14
CA ARG A 88 0.01 18.12 -13.71
C ARG A 88 -1.13 18.19 -14.71
N ILE A 89 -2.35 18.09 -14.20
CA ILE A 89 -3.59 18.13 -14.99
C ILE A 89 -4.43 19.30 -14.49
N VAL A 90 -4.61 20.30 -15.35
CA VAL A 90 -5.37 21.50 -15.05
C VAL A 90 -6.62 21.54 -15.93
N ASN A 91 -7.81 21.62 -15.33
CA ASN A 91 -9.09 21.62 -16.02
C ASN A 91 -9.22 20.47 -17.06
N GLY A 92 -8.76 19.25 -16.70
CA GLY A 92 -8.81 18.06 -17.53
C GLY A 92 -7.78 18.03 -18.65
N ARG A 93 -6.78 18.91 -18.65
CA ARG A 93 -5.68 18.93 -19.64
C ARG A 93 -4.35 18.72 -18.95
N ILE A 94 -3.56 17.78 -19.46
CA ILE A 94 -2.20 17.54 -18.98
C ILE A 94 -1.27 18.64 -19.49
N GLU A 95 -0.38 19.13 -18.64
CA GLU A 95 0.71 20.03 -19.04
C GLU A 95 1.71 19.29 -19.96
N ALA A 96 2.32 20.01 -20.92
CA ALA A 96 3.21 19.41 -21.91
C ALA A 96 4.45 18.76 -21.31
N GLU A 97 4.93 19.31 -20.21
CA GLU A 97 6.12 18.83 -19.51
C GLU A 97 5.76 18.41 -18.07
N PRO A 98 6.26 17.28 -17.56
CA PRO A 98 6.07 16.91 -16.18
C PRO A 98 6.75 17.93 -15.25
N LEU A 99 6.24 18.05 -14.02
CA LEU A 99 6.84 18.91 -12.99
C LEU A 99 8.23 18.45 -12.61
N ILE A 100 8.47 17.15 -12.67
CA ILE A 100 9.77 16.50 -12.44
C ILE A 100 9.78 15.12 -13.10
N ASN A 101 10.99 14.63 -13.45
CA ASN A 101 11.27 13.27 -13.87
C ASN A 101 12.47 12.77 -13.05
N ILE A 102 12.31 11.65 -12.34
CA ILE A 102 13.28 11.08 -11.42
C ILE A 102 13.58 9.65 -11.84
N SER A 103 14.85 9.26 -11.80
CA SER A 103 15.25 7.87 -12.04
C SER A 103 14.77 6.97 -10.90
N VAL A 104 13.85 6.06 -11.21
CA VAL A 104 13.24 5.12 -10.27
C VAL A 104 13.54 3.67 -10.66
N ALA A 105 13.73 2.80 -9.65
CA ALA A 105 13.63 1.38 -9.83
C ALA A 105 12.13 1.03 -9.89
N ASN A 106 11.65 0.37 -10.94
CA ASN A 106 10.22 0.29 -11.26
C ASN A 106 9.64 -1.12 -11.36
N LYS A 107 10.42 -2.16 -11.03
CA LYS A 107 9.93 -3.54 -11.03
C LYS A 107 8.85 -3.75 -9.98
N GLY A 108 7.78 -4.49 -10.35
CA GLY A 108 6.69 -4.86 -9.46
C GLY A 108 6.08 -3.63 -8.79
N GLU A 109 6.12 -3.58 -7.47
CA GLU A 109 5.58 -2.48 -6.68
C GLU A 109 6.54 -1.29 -6.50
N ARG A 110 7.77 -1.37 -6.99
CA ARG A 110 8.72 -0.25 -6.97
C ARG A 110 8.31 0.84 -7.95
N GLY A 111 8.84 2.04 -7.74
CA GLY A 111 8.64 3.17 -8.62
C GLY A 111 8.34 4.47 -7.89
N MET A 112 7.63 5.39 -8.55
CA MET A 112 7.07 6.59 -7.95
C MET A 112 5.76 6.23 -7.25
N LEU A 113 5.69 6.27 -5.91
CA LEU A 113 4.65 5.60 -5.14
C LEU A 113 3.72 6.54 -4.37
N GLY A 114 4.25 7.59 -3.77
CA GLY A 114 3.47 8.44 -2.89
C GLY A 114 3.66 9.92 -3.11
N ILE A 115 2.57 10.68 -2.95
CA ILE A 115 2.56 12.14 -3.02
C ILE A 115 1.67 12.73 -1.93
N ALA A 116 2.13 13.83 -1.33
CA ALA A 116 1.32 14.71 -0.52
C ALA A 116 1.74 16.17 -0.76
N THR A 117 0.84 17.10 -0.49
CA THR A 117 1.11 18.54 -0.60
C THR A 117 0.81 19.23 0.72
N ALA A 118 1.59 20.27 1.03
CA ALA A 118 1.32 21.15 2.16
C ALA A 118 1.66 22.61 1.80
N ASN A 119 0.90 23.54 2.35
CA ASN A 119 1.18 24.97 2.23
C ASN A 119 1.95 25.44 3.47
N ASN A 120 3.11 26.03 3.26
CA ASN A 120 3.79 26.77 4.32
C ASN A 120 3.07 28.09 4.55
N SER A 121 2.41 28.24 5.69
CA SER A 121 1.61 29.44 6.01
C SER A 121 2.45 30.71 6.12
N THR A 122 3.75 30.60 6.42
CA THR A 122 4.66 31.74 6.59
C THR A 122 5.21 32.25 5.27
N THR A 123 5.66 31.32 4.40
CA THR A 123 6.31 31.66 3.12
C THR A 123 5.38 31.59 1.93
N HIS A 124 4.15 31.07 2.11
CA HIS A 124 3.21 30.73 1.04
C HIS A 124 3.75 29.74 0.00
N THR A 125 4.83 29.02 0.36
CA THR A 125 5.45 28.01 -0.49
C THR A 125 4.62 26.74 -0.46
N ILE A 126 4.31 26.20 -1.63
CA ILE A 126 3.70 24.87 -1.74
C ILE A 126 4.82 23.84 -1.68
N TYR A 127 4.81 23.02 -0.64
CA TYR A 127 5.66 21.85 -0.55
C TYR A 127 4.96 20.64 -1.20
N VAL A 128 5.74 19.87 -1.96
CA VAL A 128 5.34 18.59 -2.53
C VAL A 128 6.28 17.52 -1.99
N PHE A 129 5.70 16.54 -1.30
CA PHE A 129 6.42 15.39 -0.76
C PHE A 129 6.27 14.23 -1.73
N LEU A 130 7.39 13.62 -2.10
CA LEU A 130 7.44 12.47 -3.01
C LEU A 130 8.14 11.30 -2.32
N TYR A 131 7.50 10.14 -2.37
CA TYR A 131 8.08 8.88 -1.93
C TYR A 131 8.23 7.94 -3.12
N TYR A 132 9.44 7.40 -3.29
CA TYR A 132 9.76 6.52 -4.41
C TYR A 132 10.92 5.59 -4.11
N THR A 133 11.02 4.50 -4.88
CA THR A 133 12.19 3.62 -4.88
C THR A 133 13.22 4.18 -5.84
N GLN A 134 14.35 4.66 -5.31
CA GLN A 134 15.41 5.27 -6.11
C GLN A 134 16.20 4.18 -6.85
N SER A 135 16.47 4.41 -8.15
CA SER A 135 17.39 3.58 -8.92
C SER A 135 18.80 3.63 -8.36
N GLY A 136 19.52 2.51 -8.42
CA GLY A 136 20.93 2.42 -8.06
C GLY A 136 21.87 3.14 -9.03
N GLU A 137 21.38 3.35 -10.25
CA GLU A 137 22.05 4.12 -11.32
C GLU A 137 21.22 5.35 -11.67
N ARG A 138 21.74 6.23 -12.51
CA ARG A 138 20.97 7.39 -13.02
C ARG A 138 20.10 7.04 -14.22
N ILE A 139 19.51 5.85 -14.20
CA ILE A 139 18.61 5.33 -15.23
C ILE A 139 17.34 4.84 -14.56
N THR A 140 16.22 4.99 -15.24
CA THR A 140 14.95 4.39 -14.85
C THR A 140 14.89 2.96 -15.37
N GLY A 141 14.40 2.03 -14.55
CA GLY A 141 14.18 0.66 -15.01
C GLY A 141 14.22 -0.38 -13.91
N ASP A 142 14.18 -1.64 -14.34
CA ASP A 142 14.20 -2.80 -13.47
C ASP A 142 15.64 -3.13 -13.04
N ASP A 143 16.08 -2.54 -11.95
CA ASP A 143 17.42 -2.70 -11.41
C ASP A 143 17.72 -4.16 -11.05
N VAL A 144 16.74 -4.96 -10.66
CA VAL A 144 16.93 -6.36 -10.28
C VAL A 144 17.33 -7.21 -11.48
N ILE A 145 16.67 -7.03 -12.63
CA ILE A 145 17.02 -7.77 -13.86
C ILE A 145 18.37 -7.32 -14.40
N ALA A 146 18.65 -6.03 -14.36
CA ALA A 146 19.92 -5.49 -14.79
C ALA A 146 21.10 -5.82 -13.84
N GLY A 147 20.82 -6.45 -12.69
CA GLY A 147 21.83 -6.71 -11.66
C GLY A 147 22.23 -5.48 -10.85
N ILE A 148 21.60 -4.35 -11.09
CA ILE A 148 21.79 -3.10 -10.36
C ILE A 148 20.80 -3.09 -9.20
N GLN A 149 21.26 -2.96 -7.97
CA GLN A 149 20.39 -2.93 -6.82
C GLN A 149 19.79 -1.52 -6.66
N PRO A 150 18.49 -1.41 -6.29
CA PRO A 150 17.91 -0.11 -5.97
C PRO A 150 18.63 0.51 -4.75
N SER A 151 18.76 1.83 -4.75
CA SER A 151 19.39 2.55 -3.63
C SER A 151 18.54 2.59 -2.37
N GLY A 152 17.29 2.11 -2.43
CA GLY A 152 16.31 2.09 -1.35
C GLY A 152 15.16 3.06 -1.58
N ASN A 153 14.22 3.05 -0.65
CA ASN A 153 13.09 3.96 -0.67
C ASN A 153 13.50 5.32 -0.11
N ARG A 154 13.01 6.40 -0.71
CA ARG A 154 13.36 7.79 -0.35
C ARG A 154 12.10 8.62 -0.19
N LEU A 155 12.10 9.48 0.82
CA LEU A 155 11.13 10.56 0.95
C LEU A 155 11.86 11.87 0.73
N TYR A 156 11.41 12.66 -0.24
CA TYR A 156 11.89 13.99 -0.52
C TYR A 156 10.79 15.03 -0.36
N ARG A 157 11.16 16.23 0.06
CA ARG A 157 10.35 17.44 -0.05
C ARG A 157 10.90 18.31 -1.18
N TYR A 158 10.00 18.79 -2.02
CA TYR A 158 10.26 19.78 -3.07
C TYR A 158 9.45 21.05 -2.83
N GLU A 159 9.83 22.11 -3.49
CA GLU A 159 9.08 23.35 -3.61
C GLU A 159 8.46 23.43 -5.01
N LEU A 160 7.19 23.79 -5.11
CA LEU A 160 6.54 24.02 -6.39
C LEU A 160 6.76 25.49 -6.82
N VAL A 161 7.52 25.69 -7.89
CA VAL A 161 7.81 27.02 -8.44
C VAL A 161 7.63 26.96 -9.96
N ASN A 162 6.77 27.80 -10.51
CA ASN A 162 6.55 27.94 -11.96
C ASN A 162 6.34 26.57 -12.68
N SER A 163 5.44 25.76 -12.17
CA SER A 163 5.16 24.39 -12.68
C SER A 163 6.40 23.49 -12.74
N LYS A 164 7.33 23.66 -11.81
CA LYS A 164 8.48 22.74 -11.63
C LYS A 164 8.67 22.44 -10.14
N LEU A 165 9.08 21.21 -9.84
CA LEU A 165 9.50 20.80 -8.52
C LEU A 165 11.01 21.05 -8.38
N VAL A 166 11.36 21.96 -7.50
CA VAL A 166 12.74 22.45 -7.29
C VAL A 166 13.17 22.28 -5.83
N ASN A 167 14.41 22.59 -5.51
CA ASN A 167 14.96 22.61 -4.14
C ASN A 167 14.73 21.26 -3.39
N PRO A 168 15.18 20.11 -3.95
CA PRO A 168 15.00 18.82 -3.31
C PRO A 168 15.67 18.78 -1.94
N LYS A 169 14.90 18.36 -0.92
CA LYS A 169 15.41 18.07 0.41
C LYS A 169 15.11 16.62 0.75
N LEU A 170 16.13 15.79 0.91
CA LEU A 170 15.99 14.43 1.39
C LEU A 170 15.54 14.44 2.85
N LEU A 171 14.40 13.79 3.14
CA LEU A 171 13.83 13.68 4.48
C LEU A 171 14.12 12.32 5.10
N LEU A 172 13.95 11.23 4.35
CA LEU A 172 14.18 9.86 4.82
C LEU A 172 14.91 9.02 3.79
N THR A 173 15.78 8.15 4.31
CA THR A 173 16.36 7.01 3.60
C THR A 173 15.85 5.75 4.27
N LEU A 174 15.14 4.92 3.53
CA LEU A 174 14.47 3.73 4.03
C LEU A 174 14.91 2.49 3.25
N PRO A 175 14.83 1.30 3.87
CA PRO A 175 15.20 0.06 3.21
C PRO A 175 14.22 -0.29 2.09
N THR A 176 14.68 -1.10 1.15
CA THR A 176 13.85 -1.88 0.22
C THR A 176 14.36 -3.30 0.22
N SER A 177 13.56 -4.25 -0.25
CA SER A 177 14.02 -5.63 -0.35
C SER A 177 15.16 -5.76 -1.36
N PRO A 178 16.24 -6.48 -1.03
CA PRO A 178 17.32 -6.76 -1.98
C PRO A 178 16.93 -7.84 -3.00
N LYS A 179 15.91 -8.67 -2.72
CA LYS A 179 15.54 -9.83 -3.54
C LYS A 179 14.24 -9.65 -4.30
N THR A 180 13.24 -9.04 -3.67
CA THR A 180 11.89 -8.93 -4.21
C THR A 180 11.49 -7.46 -4.36
N PRO A 181 10.66 -7.12 -5.35
CA PRO A 181 10.26 -5.73 -5.58
C PRO A 181 9.00 -5.31 -4.79
N ASN A 182 8.52 -6.14 -3.85
CA ASN A 182 7.22 -5.97 -3.24
C ASN A 182 7.26 -5.19 -1.92
N HIS A 183 6.09 -4.79 -1.44
CA HIS A 183 5.79 -4.19 -0.15
C HIS A 183 6.63 -2.94 0.15
N ASN A 184 6.67 -2.01 -0.81
CA ASN A 184 7.40 -0.76 -0.63
C ASN A 184 6.56 0.33 0.06
N GLY A 185 5.24 0.16 0.16
CA GLY A 185 4.35 1.16 0.74
C GLY A 185 4.24 2.41 -0.13
N GLY A 186 4.32 3.58 0.50
CA GLY A 186 4.36 4.88 -0.17
C GLY A 186 3.11 5.73 0.04
N LYS A 187 1.99 5.15 0.49
CA LYS A 187 0.82 5.97 0.79
C LYS A 187 1.14 6.97 1.90
N MET A 188 0.81 8.23 1.65
CA MET A 188 1.06 9.28 2.65
C MET A 188 -0.07 10.32 2.69
N THR A 189 -0.15 10.99 3.84
CA THR A 189 -1.07 12.11 4.07
C THR A 189 -0.45 13.09 5.05
N ILE A 190 -0.89 14.36 4.99
CA ILE A 190 -0.60 15.34 6.02
C ILE A 190 -1.69 15.27 7.06
N GLY A 191 -1.30 15.05 8.31
CA GLY A 191 -2.24 14.98 9.44
C GLY A 191 -2.80 16.33 9.86
N PRO A 192 -3.85 16.31 10.70
CA PRO A 192 -4.38 17.55 11.31
C PRO A 192 -3.33 18.33 12.12
N ASP A 193 -2.31 17.64 12.60
CA ASP A 193 -1.15 18.16 13.32
C ASP A 193 -0.03 18.70 12.40
N GLN A 194 -0.30 18.79 11.09
CA GLN A 194 0.63 19.23 10.05
C GLN A 194 1.88 18.35 9.89
N ASN A 195 1.90 17.16 10.46
CA ASN A 195 2.96 16.18 10.25
C ASN A 195 2.66 15.26 9.08
N ILE A 196 3.71 14.66 8.53
CA ILE A 196 3.61 13.64 7.49
C ILE A 196 3.32 12.30 8.16
N TYR A 197 2.36 11.56 7.65
CA TYR A 197 2.12 10.15 7.95
C TYR A 197 2.38 9.35 6.69
N LEU A 198 3.34 8.44 6.76
CA LEU A 198 3.84 7.67 5.62
C LEU A 198 3.77 6.17 5.94
N VAL A 199 3.08 5.42 5.11
CA VAL A 199 3.13 3.96 5.14
C VAL A 199 4.42 3.48 4.49
N VAL A 200 5.12 2.59 5.18
CA VAL A 200 6.24 1.82 4.64
C VAL A 200 5.92 0.35 4.83
N GLY A 201 5.82 -0.41 3.75
CA GLY A 201 5.57 -1.85 3.83
C GLY A 201 6.74 -2.61 4.45
N ASP A 202 6.56 -3.90 4.69
CA ASP A 202 7.59 -4.74 5.32
C ASP A 202 8.78 -5.08 4.39
N ALA A 203 8.71 -4.66 3.12
CA ALA A 203 9.70 -4.93 2.08
C ALA A 203 10.02 -6.44 1.95
N ASP A 204 9.01 -7.29 2.09
CA ASP A 204 9.10 -8.76 2.10
C ASP A 204 10.10 -9.33 3.14
N LYS A 205 10.42 -8.59 4.19
CA LYS A 205 11.42 -9.02 5.18
C LYS A 205 10.99 -10.26 5.93
N PHE A 206 9.71 -10.32 6.31
CA PHE A 206 9.16 -11.50 6.97
C PHE A 206 9.22 -12.71 6.06
N TYR A 207 8.82 -12.56 4.79
CA TYR A 207 8.85 -13.62 3.80
C TYR A 207 10.27 -14.14 3.56
N ASN A 208 11.24 -13.24 3.35
CA ASN A 208 12.64 -13.59 3.15
C ASN A 208 13.24 -14.29 4.38
N GLU A 209 12.87 -13.91 5.60
CA GLU A 209 13.32 -14.59 6.81
C GLU A 209 12.70 -15.99 6.94
N TYR A 210 11.40 -16.11 6.69
CA TYR A 210 10.68 -17.37 6.85
C TYR A 210 11.07 -18.43 5.81
N PHE A 211 11.14 -18.06 4.52
CA PHE A 211 11.36 -19.01 3.44
C PHE A 211 12.84 -19.09 2.98
N ASP A 212 13.53 -17.98 2.98
CA ASP A 212 14.92 -17.91 2.50
C ASP A 212 15.94 -17.96 3.65
N HIS A 213 15.50 -18.01 4.88
CA HIS A 213 16.32 -17.98 6.09
C HIS A 213 17.28 -16.78 6.17
N LEU A 214 16.90 -15.67 5.53
CA LEU A 214 17.63 -14.41 5.62
C LEU A 214 17.13 -13.62 6.82
N PRO A 215 17.98 -13.30 7.79
CA PRO A 215 17.57 -12.62 9.00
C PRO A 215 17.29 -11.12 8.75
N LEU A 216 16.28 -10.81 7.93
CA LEU A 216 15.95 -9.44 7.53
C LEU A 216 14.83 -8.80 8.37
N ALA A 217 13.93 -9.61 8.93
CA ALA A 217 12.82 -9.10 9.73
C ALA A 217 13.30 -8.51 11.06
N THR A 218 12.53 -7.56 11.55
CA THR A 218 12.78 -6.83 12.79
C THR A 218 11.60 -6.97 13.75
N ARG A 219 11.69 -6.35 14.90
CA ARG A 219 10.58 -6.28 15.86
C ARG A 219 9.32 -5.60 15.26
N ALA A 220 9.46 -4.80 14.20
CA ALA A 220 8.32 -4.23 13.48
C ALA A 220 7.49 -5.28 12.71
N GLN A 221 8.04 -6.44 12.39
CA GLN A 221 7.32 -7.59 11.82
C GLN A 221 6.95 -8.62 12.89
N ASN A 222 6.84 -8.21 14.14
CA ASN A 222 6.53 -9.09 15.27
C ASN A 222 7.50 -10.29 15.44
N ILE A 223 8.74 -10.15 14.97
CA ILE A 223 9.78 -11.13 15.25
C ILE A 223 10.47 -10.77 16.55
N ASN A 224 10.39 -11.68 17.52
CA ASN A 224 10.99 -11.49 18.82
C ASN A 224 12.50 -11.76 18.75
N ASN A 225 13.22 -10.83 18.14
CA ASN A 225 14.67 -10.81 18.05
C ASN A 225 15.20 -9.46 18.60
N ASN A 226 16.52 -9.32 18.68
CA ASN A 226 17.14 -8.10 19.18
C ASN A 226 17.27 -6.99 18.11
N LYS A 227 16.62 -7.13 16.93
CA LYS A 227 16.70 -6.14 15.88
C LYS A 227 15.64 -5.09 16.06
N ASN A 228 16.06 -3.86 16.25
CA ASN A 228 15.16 -2.72 16.28
C ASN A 228 14.48 -2.50 14.92
N PRO A 229 13.26 -1.95 14.91
CA PRO A 229 12.62 -1.48 13.70
C PRO A 229 13.55 -0.56 12.90
N ASP A 230 13.54 -0.69 11.57
CA ASP A 230 14.46 -0.01 10.66
C ASP A 230 13.75 0.90 9.65
N GLY A 231 12.52 1.26 9.94
CA GLY A 231 11.67 2.10 9.11
C GLY A 231 10.69 1.34 8.22
N ALA A 232 10.80 0.00 8.10
CA ALA A 232 9.87 -0.83 7.34
C ALA A 232 8.80 -1.48 8.24
N GLY A 233 7.65 -1.84 7.64
CA GLY A 233 6.56 -2.54 8.34
C GLY A 233 5.79 -1.63 9.30
N GLY A 234 5.51 -0.38 8.90
CA GLY A 234 4.79 0.54 9.77
C GLY A 234 4.28 1.81 9.10
N ILE A 235 3.62 2.62 9.90
CA ILE A 235 3.27 4.00 9.57
C ILE A 235 4.23 4.91 10.34
N LEU A 236 5.00 5.70 9.61
CA LEU A 236 5.94 6.68 10.17
C LEU A 236 5.27 8.03 10.28
N ARG A 237 5.50 8.74 11.40
CA ARG A 237 5.06 10.11 11.65
C ARG A 237 6.26 11.02 11.83
N LEU A 238 6.37 12.04 10.99
CA LEU A 238 7.52 12.94 10.99
C LEU A 238 7.10 14.37 10.65
N THR A 239 7.89 15.32 11.07
CA THR A 239 7.67 16.71 10.68
C THR A 239 7.92 16.89 9.17
N GLN A 240 7.45 18.01 8.59
CA GLN A 240 7.69 18.36 7.19
C GLN A 240 9.19 18.61 6.87
N ASP A 241 10.03 18.62 7.89
CA ASP A 241 11.49 18.71 7.77
C ASP A 241 12.21 17.36 7.92
N GLY A 242 11.47 16.28 8.10
CA GLY A 242 12.00 14.91 8.21
C GLY A 242 12.47 14.54 9.63
N LYS A 243 12.05 15.29 10.66
CA LYS A 243 12.45 15.05 12.04
C LYS A 243 11.37 14.27 12.80
N PRO A 244 11.75 13.46 13.82
CA PRO A 244 10.80 12.86 14.74
C PRO A 244 9.89 13.91 15.38
N VAL A 245 8.65 13.54 15.67
CA VAL A 245 7.71 14.39 16.40
C VAL A 245 7.96 14.27 17.89
N LEU A 246 8.20 15.41 18.57
CA LEU A 246 8.63 15.45 19.97
C LEU A 246 7.73 14.66 20.94
N ASN A 247 6.43 14.64 20.68
CA ASN A 247 5.45 13.92 21.51
C ASN A 247 4.96 12.62 20.83
N GLY A 248 5.79 12.01 19.97
CA GLY A 248 5.51 10.71 19.39
C GLY A 248 5.52 9.61 20.45
N ILE A 249 4.73 8.55 20.27
CA ILE A 249 4.63 7.46 21.24
C ILE A 249 6.00 6.78 21.48
N PHE A 250 6.86 6.76 20.48
CA PHE A 250 8.20 6.19 20.54
C PHE A 250 9.31 7.26 20.56
N SER A 251 9.00 8.53 20.83
CA SER A 251 9.92 9.68 20.68
C SER A 251 11.20 9.62 21.52
N ASN A 252 11.25 8.80 22.55
CA ASN A 252 12.43 8.63 23.41
C ASN A 252 13.28 7.41 23.03
N ASN A 253 13.10 6.89 21.82
CA ASN A 253 13.87 5.76 21.31
C ASN A 253 14.88 6.22 20.27
N ASP A 254 15.79 5.32 19.91
CA ASP A 254 16.75 5.56 18.84
C ASP A 254 16.05 5.59 17.46
N TYR A 255 16.62 6.38 16.56
CA TYR A 255 16.21 6.41 15.16
C TYR A 255 16.41 5.05 14.48
N PRO A 256 15.47 4.58 13.68
CA PRO A 256 14.21 5.24 13.25
C PRO A 256 12.97 4.82 14.07
N LEU A 257 13.10 4.13 15.21
CA LEU A 257 11.96 3.73 16.03
C LEU A 257 11.16 4.95 16.51
N ASP A 258 11.85 6.06 16.78
CA ASP A 258 11.24 7.34 17.18
C ASP A 258 10.31 7.96 16.13
N LEU A 259 10.37 7.49 14.88
CA LEU A 259 9.45 7.90 13.80
C LEU A 259 8.15 7.09 13.76
N TYR A 260 8.08 5.89 14.37
CA TYR A 260 6.91 5.04 14.24
C TYR A 260 5.70 5.62 14.95
N TYR A 261 4.58 5.64 14.24
CA TYR A 261 3.24 5.87 14.78
C TYR A 261 2.51 4.55 15.01
N ALA A 262 2.69 3.61 14.08
CA ALA A 262 2.14 2.26 14.08
C ALA A 262 3.15 1.29 13.47
N TYR A 263 3.02 -0.01 13.76
CA TYR A 263 3.91 -1.06 13.25
C TYR A 263 3.15 -2.40 13.08
N GLY A 264 3.85 -3.44 12.70
CA GLY A 264 3.23 -4.73 12.42
C GLY A 264 2.41 -4.70 11.13
N ILE A 265 2.76 -3.85 10.18
CA ILE A 265 2.06 -3.63 8.92
C ILE A 265 2.77 -4.39 7.80
N ARG A 266 2.01 -5.17 7.03
CA ARG A 266 2.52 -5.83 5.84
C ARG A 266 2.72 -4.85 4.70
N ASN A 267 1.62 -4.28 4.19
CA ASN A 267 1.66 -3.30 3.10
C ASN A 267 0.30 -2.61 2.97
N SER A 268 0.22 -1.32 3.26
CA SER A 268 -1.00 -0.53 3.19
C SER A 268 -0.96 0.43 2.01
N PHE A 269 -2.08 0.54 1.29
CA PHE A 269 -2.24 1.44 0.16
C PHE A 269 -3.33 2.50 0.35
N GLY A 270 -4.04 2.49 1.47
CA GLY A 270 -5.00 3.52 1.86
C GLY A 270 -4.61 4.14 3.19
N LEU A 271 -4.69 5.45 3.31
CA LEU A 271 -4.41 6.18 4.55
C LEU A 271 -5.17 7.49 4.56
N ALA A 272 -6.08 7.67 5.52
CA ALA A 272 -6.84 8.90 5.65
C ALA A 272 -7.24 9.19 7.09
N PHE A 273 -7.33 10.47 7.42
CA PHE A 273 -7.92 10.93 8.66
C PHE A 273 -9.42 11.11 8.52
N ASP A 274 -10.18 10.61 9.48
CA ASP A 274 -11.57 10.94 9.64
C ASP A 274 -11.73 12.44 9.95
N PRO A 275 -12.46 13.21 9.13
CA PRO A 275 -12.52 14.65 9.24
C PRO A 275 -13.24 15.14 10.50
N LEU A 276 -14.08 14.31 11.14
CA LEU A 276 -14.83 14.67 12.33
C LEU A 276 -14.07 14.39 13.63
N THR A 277 -13.23 13.37 13.65
CA THR A 277 -12.58 12.92 14.88
C THR A 277 -11.06 13.06 14.84
N GLY A 278 -10.47 13.26 13.66
CA GLY A 278 -9.02 13.26 13.47
C GLY A 278 -8.39 11.88 13.70
N LYS A 279 -9.17 10.80 13.71
CA LYS A 279 -8.66 9.43 13.83
C LYS A 279 -8.12 8.95 12.48
N LEU A 280 -6.99 8.25 12.51
CA LEU A 280 -6.35 7.70 11.33
C LEU A 280 -6.94 6.32 11.02
N TRP A 281 -7.15 6.06 9.74
CA TRP A 281 -7.59 4.78 9.20
C TRP A 281 -6.70 4.37 8.05
N ASP A 282 -6.48 3.06 7.90
CA ASP A 282 -5.76 2.50 6.77
C ASP A 282 -6.48 1.31 6.13
N THR A 283 -6.01 0.93 4.95
CA THR A 283 -6.33 -0.34 4.30
C THR A 283 -5.05 -1.13 4.15
N GLU A 284 -5.01 -2.36 4.64
CA GLU A 284 -3.84 -3.22 4.60
C GLU A 284 -4.08 -4.47 3.74
N ASN A 285 -3.08 -4.83 2.93
CA ASN A 285 -3.14 -5.98 2.05
C ASN A 285 -2.53 -7.20 2.72
N GLY A 286 -3.32 -8.24 2.86
CA GLY A 286 -2.89 -9.56 3.30
C GLY A 286 -2.12 -10.34 2.23
N PRO A 287 -1.63 -11.55 2.54
CA PRO A 287 -0.98 -12.42 1.54
C PRO A 287 -2.00 -12.92 0.51
N ASP A 288 -2.63 -14.06 0.75
CA ASP A 288 -3.72 -14.60 -0.09
C ASP A 288 -5.06 -14.54 0.64
N TYR A 289 -5.10 -13.97 1.83
CA TYR A 289 -6.25 -13.84 2.72
C TYR A 289 -6.11 -12.63 3.63
N GLY A 290 -7.22 -12.15 4.15
CA GLY A 290 -7.22 -11.24 5.28
C GLY A 290 -6.79 -9.81 4.95
N ASP A 291 -7.24 -9.26 3.81
CA ASP A 291 -7.16 -7.82 3.58
C ASP A 291 -7.99 -7.06 4.61
N GLU A 292 -7.55 -5.88 5.04
CA GLU A 292 -8.08 -5.23 6.23
C GLU A 292 -8.47 -3.76 6.01
N ILE A 293 -9.42 -3.28 6.81
CA ILE A 293 -9.59 -1.87 7.16
C ILE A 293 -9.33 -1.74 8.65
N ASN A 294 -8.40 -0.86 9.04
CA ASN A 294 -7.98 -0.66 10.41
C ASN A 294 -8.24 0.76 10.91
N LEU A 295 -8.62 0.87 12.18
CA LEU A 295 -8.51 2.11 12.94
C LEU A 295 -7.13 2.15 13.58
N VAL A 296 -6.32 3.12 13.16
CA VAL A 296 -4.91 3.22 13.54
C VAL A 296 -4.74 4.25 14.66
N GLU A 297 -4.34 3.78 15.83
CA GLU A 297 -4.04 4.62 16.99
C GLU A 297 -2.51 4.69 17.22
N PRO A 298 -2.00 5.68 17.99
CA PRO A 298 -0.58 5.71 18.33
C PRO A 298 -0.14 4.42 19.05
N GLY A 299 0.84 3.71 18.48
CA GLY A 299 1.28 2.41 19.00
C GLY A 299 0.51 1.20 18.47
N PHE A 300 -0.39 1.40 17.53
CA PHE A 300 -1.09 0.31 16.84
C PHE A 300 -0.11 -0.71 16.28
N ASN A 301 -0.38 -1.99 16.55
CA ASN A 301 0.31 -3.14 15.98
C ASN A 301 -0.71 -3.95 15.20
N SER A 302 -0.60 -3.96 13.86
CA SER A 302 -1.51 -4.72 12.99
C SER A 302 -1.33 -6.24 13.12
N GLY A 303 -0.17 -6.69 13.62
CA GLY A 303 0.09 -8.10 13.90
C GLY A 303 0.94 -8.82 12.85
N TRP A 304 1.22 -8.19 11.70
CA TRP A 304 1.95 -8.83 10.60
C TRP A 304 3.24 -9.52 11.05
N GLY A 305 3.46 -10.67 10.42
CA GLY A 305 4.45 -11.68 10.76
C GLY A 305 3.85 -12.79 11.63
N LYS A 306 2.88 -12.49 12.49
CA LYS A 306 2.25 -13.49 13.38
C LYS A 306 0.74 -13.60 13.19
N VAL A 307 0.10 -12.49 12.82
CA VAL A 307 -1.34 -12.38 12.67
C VAL A 307 -1.65 -11.67 11.35
N GLN A 308 -2.71 -12.10 10.66
CA GLN A 308 -3.33 -11.41 9.54
C GLN A 308 -4.85 -11.57 9.65
N GLY A 309 -5.59 -10.47 9.62
CA GLY A 309 -7.01 -10.49 9.95
C GLY A 309 -7.21 -10.92 11.41
N ILE A 310 -7.96 -12.01 11.57
CA ILE A 310 -8.16 -12.67 12.87
C ILE A 310 -7.49 -14.06 12.95
N TRP A 311 -6.58 -14.35 12.04
CA TRP A 311 -5.94 -15.66 11.95
C TRP A 311 -4.45 -15.56 12.28
N TYR A 312 -3.94 -16.63 12.91
CA TYR A 312 -2.50 -16.81 12.99
C TYR A 312 -1.91 -16.94 11.59
N ASN A 313 -0.79 -16.27 11.37
CA ASN A 313 -0.05 -16.37 10.13
C ASN A 313 0.96 -17.52 10.21
N ASN A 314 0.82 -18.49 9.32
CA ASN A 314 1.71 -19.64 9.23
C ASN A 314 2.51 -19.58 7.90
N GLY A 315 3.53 -18.72 7.86
CA GLY A 315 4.37 -18.53 6.67
C GLY A 315 3.57 -18.04 5.46
N SER A 316 2.77 -17.00 5.64
CA SER A 316 1.83 -16.44 4.65
C SER A 316 0.62 -17.34 4.30
N ARG A 317 0.39 -18.41 5.07
CA ARG A 317 -0.82 -19.23 4.97
C ARG A 317 -1.75 -18.92 6.14
N GLN A 318 -3.05 -18.97 5.85
CA GLN A 318 -4.08 -18.83 6.87
C GLN A 318 -3.98 -19.99 7.88
N GLY A 319 -3.70 -19.63 9.11
CA GLY A 319 -3.71 -20.56 10.24
C GLY A 319 -5.07 -20.59 10.94
N PRO A 320 -5.16 -21.18 12.14
CA PRO A 320 -6.38 -21.16 12.92
C PRO A 320 -6.78 -19.74 13.33
N ALA A 321 -8.08 -19.51 13.50
CA ALA A 321 -8.59 -18.26 14.05
C ALA A 321 -8.15 -18.06 15.50
N ILE A 322 -7.88 -16.83 15.88
CA ILE A 322 -7.57 -16.42 17.25
C ILE A 322 -8.85 -16.51 18.07
N GLN A 323 -8.86 -17.36 19.09
CA GLN A 323 -10.05 -17.57 19.93
C GLN A 323 -10.19 -16.46 20.98
N HIS A 324 -9.08 -16.04 21.57
CA HIS A 324 -9.05 -14.97 22.54
C HIS A 324 -7.87 -14.04 22.32
N LEU A 325 -8.10 -12.74 22.28
CA LEU A 325 -7.03 -11.74 22.12
C LEU A 325 -5.99 -11.80 23.24
N SER A 326 -6.39 -12.25 24.43
CA SER A 326 -5.47 -12.46 25.56
C SER A 326 -4.39 -13.49 25.26
N ASP A 327 -4.62 -14.42 24.32
CA ASP A 327 -3.65 -15.47 23.97
C ASP A 327 -2.44 -14.87 23.23
N LEU A 328 -2.64 -13.79 22.48
CA LEU A 328 -1.55 -13.06 21.81
C LEU A 328 -0.56 -12.43 22.79
N ASN A 329 -1.02 -12.11 24.01
CA ASN A 329 -0.21 -11.48 25.05
C ASN A 329 0.44 -12.50 26.00
N LYS A 330 -0.20 -13.65 26.23
CA LYS A 330 0.28 -14.68 27.19
C LYS A 330 1.64 -15.25 26.80
N ASP A 331 1.85 -15.48 25.50
CA ASP A 331 3.05 -16.15 24.99
C ASP A 331 4.03 -15.18 24.31
N ASN A 332 3.88 -13.87 24.52
CA ASN A 332 4.64 -12.83 23.82
C ASN A 332 4.67 -13.04 22.30
N ILE A 333 3.54 -13.48 21.73
CA ILE A 333 3.41 -13.75 20.29
C ILE A 333 3.64 -12.46 19.51
N LEU A 334 3.08 -11.36 20.00
CA LEU A 334 3.26 -10.04 19.41
C LEU A 334 4.27 -9.20 20.20
N VAL A 335 5.08 -8.46 19.48
CA VAL A 335 6.04 -7.52 20.06
C VAL A 335 5.32 -6.26 20.52
N ASN A 336 5.48 -5.87 21.79
CA ASN A 336 4.81 -4.69 22.36
C ASN A 336 5.69 -3.44 22.45
N LEU A 337 6.92 -3.47 21.94
CA LEU A 337 7.87 -2.35 21.92
C LEU A 337 7.94 -1.61 23.27
N SER A 338 8.27 -2.34 24.34
CA SER A 338 8.39 -1.83 25.71
C SER A 338 7.06 -1.34 26.32
N GLY A 339 5.96 -2.05 26.02
CA GLY A 339 4.63 -1.77 26.56
C GLY A 339 3.87 -0.63 25.88
N LYS A 340 4.43 -0.04 24.82
CA LYS A 340 3.81 1.08 24.10
C LYS A 340 2.99 0.60 22.89
N GLY A 341 3.28 -0.59 22.37
CA GLY A 341 2.55 -1.17 21.27
C GLY A 341 1.34 -1.99 21.73
N HIS A 342 0.27 -1.94 20.98
CA HIS A 342 -0.95 -2.72 21.25
C HIS A 342 -1.57 -3.23 19.96
N TYR A 343 -1.98 -4.50 19.95
CA TYR A 343 -2.74 -5.09 18.88
C TYR A 343 -4.22 -4.70 18.98
N ARG A 344 -4.79 -4.42 17.84
CA ARG A 344 -6.24 -4.22 17.68
C ARG A 344 -6.70 -5.03 16.48
N THR A 345 -7.83 -5.74 16.62
CA THR A 345 -8.46 -6.45 15.50
C THR A 345 -8.92 -5.46 14.45
N PRO A 346 -8.87 -5.83 13.17
CA PRO A 346 -9.40 -5.03 12.09
C PRO A 346 -10.88 -4.67 12.28
N GLU A 347 -11.26 -3.52 11.76
CA GLU A 347 -12.65 -3.07 11.73
C GLU A 347 -13.43 -3.75 10.58
N PHE A 348 -12.69 -4.23 9.55
CA PHE A 348 -13.24 -5.05 8.49
C PHE A 348 -12.18 -5.94 7.85
N ILE A 349 -12.59 -7.12 7.37
CA ILE A 349 -11.71 -8.11 6.76
C ILE A 349 -12.35 -8.67 5.50
N TRP A 350 -11.63 -8.66 4.40
CA TRP A 350 -11.91 -9.52 3.25
C TRP A 350 -11.13 -10.83 3.41
N ASN A 351 -11.84 -11.96 3.59
CA ASN A 351 -11.15 -13.25 3.68
C ASN A 351 -10.51 -13.62 2.34
N GLU A 352 -11.23 -13.44 1.22
CA GLU A 352 -10.65 -13.48 -0.11
C GLU A 352 -10.12 -12.09 -0.46
N THR A 353 -8.81 -11.99 -0.75
CA THR A 353 -8.15 -10.70 -1.01
C THR A 353 -8.75 -9.96 -2.20
N VAL A 354 -8.92 -8.66 -2.05
CA VAL A 354 -9.37 -7.73 -3.08
C VAL A 354 -8.30 -6.70 -3.46
N ALA A 355 -7.20 -6.69 -2.72
CA ALA A 355 -6.15 -5.66 -2.78
C ALA A 355 -6.73 -4.26 -2.56
N PRO A 356 -7.25 -3.92 -1.35
CA PRO A 356 -7.78 -2.61 -1.06
C PRO A 356 -6.67 -1.56 -1.16
N THR A 357 -7.03 -0.40 -1.73
CA THR A 357 -6.08 0.67 -2.03
C THR A 357 -6.52 1.99 -1.41
N GLY A 358 -6.80 3.01 -2.23
CA GLY A 358 -7.15 4.34 -1.73
C GLY A 358 -8.33 4.32 -0.76
N LEU A 359 -8.19 5.06 0.35
CA LEU A 359 -9.22 5.29 1.34
C LEU A 359 -9.43 6.79 1.49
N ALA A 360 -10.68 7.24 1.52
CA ALA A 360 -11.03 8.63 1.74
C ALA A 360 -12.34 8.78 2.51
N PHE A 361 -12.48 9.89 3.25
CA PHE A 361 -13.74 10.29 3.88
C PHE A 361 -14.32 11.47 3.13
N LEU A 362 -15.59 11.37 2.72
CA LEU A 362 -16.27 12.43 1.99
C LEU A 362 -16.74 13.54 2.95
N ASN A 363 -15.94 14.57 3.13
CA ASN A 363 -16.24 15.69 4.02
C ASN A 363 -17.11 16.79 3.36
N SER A 364 -18.05 16.37 2.51
CA SER A 364 -18.93 17.27 1.76
C SER A 364 -20.26 16.62 1.39
N THR A 365 -21.18 17.41 0.88
CA THR A 365 -22.48 16.95 0.35
C THR A 365 -22.49 16.82 -1.19
N LYS A 366 -21.34 16.85 -1.85
CA LYS A 366 -21.22 16.80 -3.34
C LYS A 366 -21.77 15.53 -3.99
N MET A 367 -21.87 14.45 -3.23
CA MET A 367 -22.50 13.19 -3.65
C MET A 367 -23.90 12.99 -3.02
N GLY A 368 -24.42 14.00 -2.31
CA GLY A 368 -25.64 13.92 -1.51
C GLY A 368 -25.32 13.77 -0.01
N LYS A 369 -26.25 14.26 0.83
CA LYS A 369 -26.07 14.29 2.29
C LYS A 369 -25.94 12.89 2.90
N GLN A 370 -26.49 11.86 2.26
CA GLN A 370 -26.44 10.47 2.71
C GLN A 370 -25.02 9.87 2.72
N TYR A 371 -24.08 10.51 2.04
CA TYR A 371 -22.68 10.08 1.93
C TYR A 371 -21.72 10.98 2.72
N GLU A 372 -22.23 12.06 3.33
CA GLU A 372 -21.40 13.02 4.05
C GLU A 372 -20.70 12.37 5.24
N ASN A 373 -19.37 12.52 5.31
CA ASN A 373 -18.47 11.95 6.31
C ASN A 373 -18.37 10.42 6.31
N ASP A 374 -18.88 9.74 5.29
CA ASP A 374 -18.73 8.31 5.12
C ASP A 374 -17.36 7.96 4.48
N MET A 375 -16.94 6.70 4.66
CA MET A 375 -15.69 6.17 4.15
C MET A 375 -15.88 5.54 2.77
N PHE A 376 -14.95 5.80 1.87
CA PHE A 376 -14.85 5.19 0.54
C PHE A 376 -13.52 4.48 0.39
N VAL A 377 -13.56 3.24 -0.11
CA VAL A 377 -12.37 2.40 -0.33
C VAL A 377 -12.40 1.86 -1.75
N GLY A 378 -11.28 1.97 -2.45
CA GLY A 378 -11.09 1.34 -3.76
C GLY A 378 -10.39 0.00 -3.64
N ASP A 379 -10.60 -0.93 -4.59
CA ASP A 379 -9.79 -2.12 -4.74
C ASP A 379 -9.08 -2.17 -6.11
N PHE A 380 -7.90 -2.81 -6.12
CA PHE A 380 -7.12 -2.97 -7.33
C PHE A 380 -7.56 -4.19 -8.14
N LYS A 381 -7.92 -5.28 -7.47
CA LYS A 381 -8.15 -6.60 -8.11
C LYS A 381 -9.44 -6.64 -8.91
N ASN A 382 -10.53 -6.06 -8.38
CA ASN A 382 -11.85 -6.14 -8.98
C ASN A 382 -12.33 -4.80 -9.56
N GLY A 383 -11.66 -3.69 -9.24
CA GLY A 383 -12.04 -2.35 -9.67
C GLY A 383 -13.36 -1.88 -9.08
N ASN A 384 -13.62 -2.22 -7.82
CA ASN A 384 -14.79 -1.79 -7.07
C ASN A 384 -14.47 -0.57 -6.22
N LEU A 385 -15.46 0.30 -6.08
CA LEU A 385 -15.51 1.34 -5.07
C LEU A 385 -16.50 0.91 -3.99
N TYR A 386 -16.02 0.70 -2.78
CA TYR A 386 -16.82 0.39 -1.60
C TYR A 386 -17.21 1.66 -0.85
N HIS A 387 -18.37 1.61 -0.19
CA HIS A 387 -18.89 2.64 0.68
C HIS A 387 -19.22 2.06 2.05
N PHE A 388 -18.69 2.65 3.10
CA PHE A 388 -18.91 2.24 4.48
C PHE A 388 -19.38 3.42 5.34
N LYS A 389 -20.39 3.18 6.17
CA LYS A 389 -20.79 4.08 7.25
C LYS A 389 -20.04 3.75 8.53
N LEU A 390 -19.76 4.77 9.33
CA LEU A 390 -19.17 4.59 10.64
C LEU A 390 -20.27 4.64 11.73
N ASN A 391 -19.97 4.00 12.87
CA ASN A 391 -20.81 4.14 14.05
C ASN A 391 -20.77 5.59 14.60
N THR A 392 -21.64 5.91 15.57
CA THR A 392 -21.74 7.27 16.14
C THR A 392 -20.44 7.76 16.77
N SER A 393 -19.68 6.89 17.40
CA SER A 393 -18.35 7.23 17.99
C SER A 393 -17.22 7.28 16.98
N ARG A 394 -17.48 6.86 15.74
CA ARG A 394 -16.51 6.80 14.64
C ARG A 394 -15.25 6.03 15.00
N THR A 395 -15.47 4.90 15.69
CA THR A 395 -14.41 3.96 16.09
C THR A 395 -14.57 2.58 15.46
N SER A 396 -15.67 2.36 14.75
CA SER A 396 -16.00 1.12 14.05
C SER A 396 -16.84 1.41 12.83
N LEU A 397 -16.86 0.48 11.89
CA LEU A 397 -17.79 0.49 10.76
C LEU A 397 -19.21 0.08 11.24
N SER A 398 -20.24 0.67 10.66
CA SER A 398 -21.64 0.30 10.91
C SER A 398 -22.04 -0.81 9.95
N LEU A 399 -21.77 -2.05 10.34
CA LEU A 399 -21.96 -3.23 9.50
C LEU A 399 -23.22 -4.01 9.90
N HIS A 400 -23.89 -4.62 8.92
CA HIS A 400 -25.15 -5.34 9.11
C HIS A 400 -25.18 -6.62 8.25
N GLY A 401 -26.13 -7.51 8.55
CA GLY A 401 -26.33 -8.73 7.75
C GLY A 401 -25.18 -9.70 7.84
N GLN A 402 -24.73 -10.19 6.70
CA GLN A 402 -23.68 -11.24 6.62
C GLN A 402 -22.29 -10.76 7.05
N ILE A 403 -22.06 -9.45 7.03
CA ILE A 403 -20.78 -8.84 7.44
C ILE A 403 -20.85 -8.21 8.83
N ALA A 404 -21.88 -8.49 9.64
CA ALA A 404 -22.02 -7.94 11.00
C ALA A 404 -20.87 -8.40 11.93
N ASP A 405 -20.23 -9.52 11.65
CA ASP A 405 -19.03 -10.03 12.30
C ASP A 405 -17.71 -9.40 11.81
N ARG A 406 -17.81 -8.42 10.90
CA ARG A 406 -16.69 -7.70 10.26
C ARG A 406 -15.92 -8.51 9.22
N ILE A 407 -16.44 -9.65 8.76
CA ILE A 407 -15.76 -10.53 7.80
C ILE A 407 -16.62 -10.71 6.56
N ALA A 408 -16.08 -10.38 5.40
CA ALA A 408 -16.59 -10.84 4.12
C ALA A 408 -15.90 -12.16 3.77
N SER A 409 -16.58 -13.29 4.01
CA SER A 409 -16.06 -14.63 3.72
C SER A 409 -16.02 -14.94 2.22
N SER A 410 -16.84 -14.21 1.45
CA SER A 410 -16.91 -14.34 -0.01
C SER A 410 -17.28 -13.00 -0.66
N PRO A 411 -17.07 -12.84 -1.98
CA PRO A 411 -17.49 -11.64 -2.70
C PRO A 411 -19.01 -11.37 -2.64
N LYS A 412 -19.83 -12.35 -2.31
CA LYS A 412 -21.29 -12.18 -2.17
C LYS A 412 -21.66 -11.41 -0.92
N ASP A 413 -20.90 -11.56 0.16
CA ASP A 413 -21.22 -10.99 1.47
C ASP A 413 -21.12 -9.48 1.48
N ILE A 414 -20.28 -8.90 0.59
CA ILE A 414 -19.98 -7.47 0.54
C ILE A 414 -20.69 -6.71 -0.60
N GLN A 415 -21.63 -7.34 -1.29
CA GLN A 415 -22.29 -6.74 -2.46
C GLN A 415 -22.97 -5.40 -2.14
N ASP A 416 -23.60 -5.30 -0.97
CA ASP A 416 -24.34 -4.11 -0.52
C ASP A 416 -23.40 -2.93 -0.19
N GLN A 417 -22.13 -3.18 0.02
CA GLN A 417 -21.13 -2.14 0.25
C GLN A 417 -20.53 -1.59 -1.06
N ILE A 418 -20.77 -2.24 -2.20
CA ILE A 418 -20.19 -1.81 -3.47
C ILE A 418 -21.06 -0.68 -4.04
N LEU A 419 -20.53 0.55 -4.01
CA LEU A 419 -21.16 1.71 -4.63
C LEU A 419 -20.92 1.74 -6.15
N GLY A 420 -19.77 1.32 -6.62
CA GLY A 420 -19.44 1.36 -8.05
C GLY A 420 -18.52 0.23 -8.50
N ARG A 421 -18.56 -0.07 -9.80
CA ARG A 421 -17.85 -1.20 -10.42
C ARG A 421 -17.25 -0.82 -11.76
N GLY A 422 -16.23 -1.59 -12.17
CA GLY A 422 -15.65 -1.48 -13.52
C GLY A 422 -14.70 -0.31 -13.70
N PHE A 423 -14.11 0.20 -12.62
CA PHE A 423 -13.10 1.26 -12.68
C PHE A 423 -11.75 0.78 -13.25
N GLY A 424 -11.52 -0.53 -13.35
CA GLY A 424 -10.18 -1.10 -13.47
C GLY A 424 -9.49 -1.11 -12.11
N GLY A 425 -8.21 -1.44 -12.04
CA GLY A 425 -7.51 -1.43 -10.75
C GLY A 425 -7.47 -0.02 -10.15
N ILE A 426 -8.25 0.22 -9.10
CA ILE A 426 -8.21 1.51 -8.41
C ILE A 426 -6.89 1.60 -7.66
N THR A 427 -6.13 2.69 -7.87
CA THR A 427 -4.84 2.93 -7.21
C THR A 427 -4.92 4.03 -6.16
N ASP A 428 -5.83 4.99 -6.31
CA ASP A 428 -6.06 6.04 -5.31
C ASP A 428 -7.51 6.53 -5.29
N VAL A 429 -7.97 6.94 -4.11
CA VAL A 429 -9.26 7.61 -3.88
C VAL A 429 -8.97 8.85 -3.04
N LYS A 430 -9.41 10.01 -3.50
CA LYS A 430 -9.16 11.30 -2.84
C LYS A 430 -10.39 12.20 -2.90
N ILE A 431 -10.50 13.09 -1.92
CA ILE A 431 -11.46 14.19 -1.95
C ILE A 431 -10.72 15.45 -2.40
N ALA A 432 -11.24 16.08 -3.45
CA ALA A 432 -10.73 17.36 -3.93
C ALA A 432 -11.07 18.52 -2.97
N PRO A 433 -10.38 19.66 -3.05
CA PRO A 433 -10.68 20.83 -2.21
C PRO A 433 -12.10 21.36 -2.32
N ASP A 434 -12.82 21.07 -3.42
CA ASP A 434 -14.24 21.40 -3.58
C ASP A 434 -15.19 20.37 -2.96
N GLY A 435 -14.66 19.30 -2.39
CA GLY A 435 -15.40 18.21 -1.78
C GLY A 435 -15.88 17.13 -2.76
N SER A 436 -15.45 17.13 -4.02
CA SER A 436 -15.77 16.06 -4.98
C SER A 436 -14.88 14.85 -4.75
N LEU A 437 -15.41 13.64 -4.96
CA LEU A 437 -14.65 12.39 -4.87
C LEU A 437 -14.01 12.06 -6.22
N TYR A 438 -12.70 11.82 -6.19
CA TYR A 438 -11.91 11.44 -7.35
C TYR A 438 -11.30 10.06 -7.15
N ILE A 439 -11.14 9.34 -8.27
CA ILE A 439 -10.55 8.01 -8.35
C ILE A 439 -9.47 8.02 -9.41
N VAL A 440 -8.28 7.52 -9.05
CA VAL A 440 -7.25 7.14 -10.02
C VAL A 440 -7.34 5.63 -10.21
N SER A 441 -7.34 5.21 -11.46
CA SER A 441 -7.34 3.80 -11.81
C SER A 441 -6.31 3.47 -12.87
N ASN A 442 -5.90 2.21 -12.91
CA ASN A 442 -5.01 1.65 -13.92
C ASN A 442 -5.69 0.44 -14.56
N GLN A 443 -5.83 0.46 -15.87
CA GLN A 443 -6.33 -0.67 -16.64
C GLN A 443 -5.31 -1.03 -17.70
N SER A 444 -4.63 -2.15 -17.53
CA SER A 444 -3.60 -2.65 -18.46
C SER A 444 -2.54 -1.58 -18.80
N GLY A 445 -2.07 -0.86 -17.80
CA GLY A 445 -1.05 0.18 -17.98
C GLY A 445 -1.59 1.56 -18.32
N THR A 446 -2.84 1.68 -18.78
CA THR A 446 -3.46 2.97 -19.11
C THR A 446 -4.26 3.50 -17.93
N GLY A 447 -3.83 4.62 -17.39
CA GLY A 447 -4.47 5.26 -16.24
C GLY A 447 -5.58 6.21 -16.62
N THR A 448 -6.58 6.28 -15.76
CA THR A 448 -7.73 7.17 -15.88
C THR A 448 -8.05 7.84 -14.55
N ILE A 449 -8.39 9.11 -14.60
CA ILE A 449 -8.94 9.84 -13.45
C ILE A 449 -10.44 10.00 -13.67
N TYR A 450 -11.21 9.56 -12.70
CA TYR A 450 -12.65 9.74 -12.65
C TYR A 450 -13.06 10.68 -11.52
N ARG A 451 -14.22 11.31 -11.68
CA ARG A 451 -14.89 12.07 -10.63
C ARG A 451 -16.32 11.55 -10.45
N ILE A 452 -16.75 11.41 -9.21
CA ILE A 452 -18.13 11.06 -8.85
C ILE A 452 -18.83 12.30 -8.32
N SER A 453 -20.02 12.58 -8.83
CA SER A 453 -20.85 13.72 -8.43
C SER A 453 -22.34 13.42 -8.59
N LEU A 454 -23.20 14.27 -8.07
CA LEU A 454 -24.63 14.28 -8.39
C LEU A 454 -24.83 14.54 -9.90
N LYS A 455 -25.92 13.97 -10.45
CA LYS A 455 -26.38 14.21 -11.82
C LYS A 455 -26.83 15.64 -12.03
#